data_684a4cc00f066e75a96ea9f61ebf3c3c
#
_entry.id   684a4cc00f066e75a96ea9f61ebf3c3c
#
_cell.length_a   1.000
_cell.length_b   1.000
_cell.length_c   1.000
_cell.angle_alpha   90.00
_cell.angle_beta   90.00
_cell.angle_gamma   90.00
#
_symmetry.space_group_name_H-M   'P 1'
#
loop_
_entity.id
_entity.type
_entity.pdbx_description
1 polymer ?
#
loop_
_entity_poly.entity_id
_entity_poly.type
_entity_poly.pdbx_seq_one_letter_code
_entity_poly.pdbx_strand_id
1 'polypeptide(L)'
;MGVFAAGAVVLIPFPYSDLSRAKLRPAVVLADAGRGDVMLCQLTSNAYADPSAVELTRIDFTAGALRHTSYARPAKLFTLSASLAIRRVGVLGSASTDRIVDA
;
A
#
# COMPACT_ATOMS: atom_id res chain seq x y z
N MET A 1 6.60 15.04 -11.35
CA MET A 1 5.56 14.08 -11.77
C MET A 1 5.72 12.79 -11.00
N GLY A 2 4.64 12.30 -10.46
CA GLY A 2 4.68 11.05 -9.71
C GLY A 2 4.89 9.84 -10.59
N VAL A 3 5.65 8.88 -10.11
CA VAL A 3 5.89 7.62 -10.83
C VAL A 3 4.66 6.72 -10.75
N PHE A 4 3.94 6.76 -9.62
CA PHE A 4 2.76 5.94 -9.40
C PHE A 4 1.56 6.82 -9.09
N ALA A 5 0.42 6.49 -9.69
CA ALA A 5 -0.84 7.17 -9.39
C ALA A 5 -1.43 6.67 -8.08
N ALA A 6 -2.26 7.50 -7.45
CA ALA A 6 -3.00 7.07 -6.27
C ALA A 6 -3.80 5.82 -6.57
N GLY A 7 -3.80 4.88 -5.64
CA GLY A 7 -4.44 3.58 -5.81
C GLY A 7 -3.49 2.49 -6.27
N ALA A 8 -2.30 2.82 -6.78
CA ALA A 8 -1.34 1.80 -7.18
C ALA A 8 -0.89 1.01 -5.95
N VAL A 9 -0.91 -0.32 -6.06
CA VAL A 9 -0.39 -1.21 -5.02
C VAL A 9 0.96 -1.70 -5.48
N VAL A 10 1.99 -1.40 -4.69
CA VAL A 10 3.38 -1.69 -5.04
C VAL A 10 4.01 -2.58 -3.98
N LEU A 11 5.04 -3.31 -4.38
CA LEU A 11 5.85 -4.09 -3.45
C LEU A 11 7.07 -3.27 -3.05
N ILE A 12 7.30 -3.17 -1.78
CA ILE A 12 8.45 -2.46 -1.24
C ILE A 12 9.15 -3.33 -0.20
N PRO A 13 10.47 -3.17 -0.03
CA PRO A 13 11.18 -3.91 1.00
C PRO A 13 10.97 -3.28 2.37
N PHE A 14 10.47 -4.07 3.32
CA PHE A 14 10.33 -3.66 4.71
C PHE A 14 11.37 -4.41 5.53
N PRO A 15 12.15 -3.73 6.35
CA PRO A 15 13.10 -4.42 7.22
C PRO A 15 12.35 -5.13 8.35
N TYR A 16 12.88 -6.29 8.75
CA TYR A 16 12.44 -6.94 9.96
C TYR A 16 13.09 -6.29 11.17
N SER A 17 12.64 -6.69 12.35
CA SER A 17 13.16 -6.16 13.60
C SER A 17 14.66 -6.37 13.76
N ASP A 18 15.22 -7.41 13.15
CA ASP A 18 16.65 -7.68 13.23
C ASP A 18 17.46 -6.87 12.24
N LEU A 19 16.82 -6.17 11.32
CA LEU A 19 17.41 -5.29 10.31
C LEU A 19 18.39 -5.96 9.35
N SER A 20 18.65 -7.24 9.52
CA SER A 20 19.56 -7.97 8.63
C SER A 20 18.88 -8.46 7.37
N ARG A 21 17.57 -8.39 7.33
CA ARG A 21 16.75 -8.89 6.23
C ARG A 21 15.65 -7.90 5.90
N ALA A 22 15.19 -7.98 4.66
CA ALA A 22 14.02 -7.24 4.22
C ALA A 22 13.08 -8.22 3.54
N LYS A 23 11.79 -7.99 3.68
CA LYS A 23 10.76 -8.76 3.00
C LYS A 23 9.92 -7.82 2.17
N LEU A 24 9.60 -8.25 0.95
CA LEU A 24 8.70 -7.47 0.11
C LEU A 24 7.29 -7.52 0.69
N ARG A 25 6.70 -6.34 0.87
CA ARG A 25 5.34 -6.21 1.37
C ARG A 25 4.58 -5.24 0.51
N PRO A 26 3.28 -5.46 0.34
CA PRO A 26 2.48 -4.53 -0.45
C PRO A 26 2.15 -3.26 0.34
N ALA A 27 2.06 -2.17 -0.39
CA ALA A 27 1.57 -0.90 0.14
C ALA A 27 0.82 -0.18 -0.96
N VAL A 28 -0.18 0.59 -0.60
CA VAL A 28 -0.95 1.36 -1.57
C VAL A 28 -0.47 2.80 -1.58
N VAL A 29 -0.26 3.34 -2.78
CA VAL A 29 0.09 4.73 -2.97
C VAL A 29 -1.15 5.58 -2.76
N LEU A 30 -1.09 6.53 -1.83
CA LEU A 30 -2.20 7.44 -1.56
C LEU A 30 -2.00 8.79 -2.22
N ALA A 31 -0.77 9.25 -2.34
CA ALA A 31 -0.48 10.56 -2.89
C ALA A 31 0.97 10.66 -3.33
N ASP A 32 1.22 11.59 -4.24
CA ASP A 32 2.56 12.01 -4.61
C ASP A 32 3.02 13.02 -3.55
N ALA A 33 4.13 12.73 -2.89
CA ALA A 33 4.66 13.62 -1.86
C ALA A 33 5.66 14.65 -2.41
N GLY A 34 5.90 14.63 -3.72
CA GLY A 34 6.84 15.53 -4.36
C GLY A 34 8.26 15.00 -4.37
N ARG A 35 9.08 15.50 -5.26
CA ARG A 35 10.52 15.17 -5.36
C ARG A 35 10.79 13.69 -5.53
N GLY A 36 9.87 12.97 -6.19
CA GLY A 36 10.03 11.54 -6.39
C GLY A 36 9.60 10.68 -5.21
N ASP A 37 9.05 11.27 -4.17
CA ASP A 37 8.54 10.55 -3.02
C ASP A 37 7.05 10.30 -3.16
N VAL A 38 6.58 9.21 -2.52
CA VAL A 38 5.16 8.86 -2.49
C VAL A 38 4.75 8.59 -1.05
N MET A 39 3.50 8.94 -0.74
CA MET A 39 2.89 8.58 0.54
C MET A 39 2.19 7.25 0.38
N LEU A 40 2.49 6.33 1.29
CA LEU A 40 2.02 4.95 1.20
C LEU A 40 1.30 4.55 2.48
N CYS A 41 0.38 3.61 2.33
CA CYS A 41 -0.30 2.95 3.45
C CYS A 41 0.04 1.48 3.42
N GLN A 42 0.49 0.93 4.54
CA GLN A 42 0.85 -0.47 4.62
C GLN A 42 -0.38 -1.36 4.42
N LEU A 43 -0.20 -2.42 3.63
CA LEU A 43 -1.18 -3.49 3.51
C LEU A 43 -0.66 -4.74 4.21
N THR A 44 -1.57 -5.49 4.81
CA THR A 44 -1.23 -6.73 5.50
C THR A 44 -2.31 -7.77 5.25
N SER A 45 -1.96 -9.03 5.32
CA SER A 45 -2.95 -10.11 5.23
C SER A 45 -3.63 -10.39 6.56
N ASN A 46 -3.19 -9.72 7.63
CA ASN A 46 -3.76 -9.90 8.97
C ASN A 46 -4.03 -8.53 9.59
N ALA A 47 -5.28 -8.27 9.92
CA ALA A 47 -5.68 -6.97 10.46
C ALA A 47 -5.16 -6.71 11.89
N TYR A 48 -4.69 -7.74 12.58
CA TYR A 48 -4.15 -7.62 13.94
C TYR A 48 -5.13 -6.92 14.92
N ALA A 49 -6.43 -7.21 14.76
CA ALA A 49 -7.47 -6.56 15.58
C ALA A 49 -7.46 -5.03 15.49
N ASP A 50 -6.99 -4.49 14.39
CA ASP A 50 -6.97 -3.05 14.14
C ASP A 50 -8.38 -2.61 13.73
N PRO A 51 -9.09 -1.82 14.57
CA PRO A 51 -10.48 -1.45 14.24
C PRO A 51 -10.58 -0.49 13.06
N SER A 52 -9.50 0.18 12.69
CA SER A 52 -9.51 1.08 11.53
C SER A 52 -9.02 0.41 10.25
N ALA A 53 -8.66 -0.88 10.28
CA ALA A 53 -8.21 -1.58 9.09
C ALA A 53 -9.33 -1.62 8.04
N VAL A 54 -8.96 -1.36 6.78
CA VAL A 54 -9.88 -1.37 5.65
C VAL A 54 -9.65 -2.65 4.86
N GLU A 55 -10.67 -3.52 4.82
CA GLU A 55 -10.57 -4.78 4.09
C GLU A 55 -10.56 -4.52 2.58
N LEU A 56 -9.64 -5.18 1.89
CA LEU A 56 -9.52 -5.11 0.44
C LEU A 56 -9.56 -6.52 -0.12
N THR A 57 -10.50 -6.74 -1.04
CA THR A 57 -10.66 -8.02 -1.71
C THR A 57 -10.42 -7.84 -3.20
N ARG A 58 -10.55 -8.91 -3.96
CA ARG A 58 -10.34 -8.86 -5.40
C ARG A 58 -11.21 -7.80 -6.07
N ILE A 59 -12.44 -7.60 -5.60
CA ILE A 59 -13.36 -6.67 -6.25
C ILE A 59 -12.94 -5.20 -6.05
N ASP A 60 -12.05 -4.93 -5.11
CA ASP A 60 -11.55 -3.56 -4.90
C ASP A 60 -10.50 -3.16 -5.93
N PHE A 61 -9.98 -4.11 -6.71
CA PHE A 61 -8.94 -3.84 -7.69
C PHE A 61 -9.56 -3.60 -9.07
N THR A 62 -9.06 -2.57 -9.76
CA THR A 62 -9.41 -2.32 -11.16
C THR A 62 -8.43 -3.00 -12.11
N ALA A 63 -7.23 -3.32 -11.62
CA ALA A 63 -6.21 -4.04 -12.38
C ALA A 63 -5.36 -4.82 -11.40
N GLY A 64 -4.91 -6.01 -11.81
CA GLY A 64 -4.11 -6.87 -10.96
C GLY A 64 -4.87 -7.33 -9.74
N ALA A 65 -4.17 -7.89 -8.79
CA ALA A 65 -4.75 -8.34 -7.52
C ALA A 65 -3.63 -8.79 -6.58
N LEU A 66 -3.97 -8.92 -5.30
CA LEU A 66 -3.13 -9.59 -4.32
C LEU A 66 -3.61 -11.03 -4.16
N ARG A 67 -2.70 -11.90 -3.76
CA ARG A 67 -3.00 -13.32 -3.60
C ARG A 67 -4.06 -13.58 -2.54
N HIS A 68 -4.06 -12.79 -1.48
CA HIS A 68 -4.96 -12.96 -0.34
C HIS A 68 -5.73 -11.68 -0.08
N THR A 69 -6.89 -11.82 0.57
CA THR A 69 -7.57 -10.67 1.14
C THR A 69 -6.58 -9.91 2.01
N SER A 70 -6.54 -8.60 1.85
CA SER A 70 -5.58 -7.76 2.54
C SER A 70 -6.32 -6.65 3.28
N TYR A 71 -5.61 -6.01 4.20
CA TYR A 71 -6.17 -4.94 5.01
C TYR A 71 -5.23 -3.75 4.96
N ALA A 72 -5.76 -2.58 4.61
CA ALA A 72 -5.02 -1.35 4.70
C ALA A 72 -5.08 -0.85 6.14
N ARG A 73 -3.96 -0.40 6.66
CA ARG A 73 -3.87 0.11 8.03
C ARG A 73 -3.64 1.61 7.98
N PRO A 74 -4.71 2.42 8.08
CA PRO A 74 -4.59 3.87 7.92
C PRO A 74 -3.65 4.54 8.91
N ALA A 75 -3.42 3.92 10.07
CA ALA A 75 -2.46 4.44 11.04
C ALA A 75 -1.01 4.13 10.68
N LYS A 76 -0.77 3.32 9.65
CA LYS A 76 0.57 2.94 9.22
C LYS A 76 0.89 3.61 7.88
N LEU A 77 0.93 4.93 7.92
CA LEU A 77 1.33 5.75 6.76
C LEU A 77 2.81 6.04 6.82
N PHE A 78 3.43 6.11 5.65
CA PHE A 78 4.84 6.46 5.56
C PHE A 78 5.13 7.02 4.18
N THR A 79 6.27 7.72 4.07
CA THR A 79 6.69 8.33 2.83
C THR A 79 8.03 7.73 2.43
N LEU A 80 8.13 7.32 1.19
CA LEU A 80 9.37 6.74 0.64
C LEU A 80 9.61 7.27 -0.75
N SER A 81 10.88 7.18 -1.19
CA SER A 81 11.21 7.40 -2.59
C SER A 81 10.52 6.34 -3.46
N ALA A 82 9.87 6.78 -4.52
CA ALA A 82 9.23 5.86 -5.45
C ALA A 82 10.23 4.86 -6.04
N SER A 83 11.51 5.20 -6.06
CA SER A 83 12.55 4.30 -6.58
C SER A 83 12.73 3.04 -5.72
N LEU A 84 12.23 3.05 -4.48
CA LEU A 84 12.28 1.87 -3.61
C LEU A 84 11.20 0.85 -3.94
N ALA A 85 10.19 1.23 -4.71
CA ALA A 85 9.15 0.30 -5.13
C ALA A 85 9.73 -0.66 -6.17
N ILE A 86 9.56 -1.96 -5.90
CA ILE A 86 10.09 -2.99 -6.79
C ILE A 86 9.23 -3.10 -8.04
N ARG A 87 7.91 -3.15 -7.86
CA ARG A 87 6.97 -3.20 -8.97
C ARG A 87 5.55 -2.94 -8.49
N ARG A 88 4.70 -2.54 -9.43
CA ARG A 88 3.26 -2.44 -9.19
C ARG A 88 2.62 -3.81 -9.40
N VAL A 89 1.79 -4.23 -8.46
CA VAL A 89 1.09 -5.52 -8.54
C VAL A 89 -0.40 -5.36 -8.79
N GLY A 90 -0.93 -4.16 -8.65
CA GLY A 90 -2.34 -3.90 -8.92
C GLY A 90 -2.68 -2.45 -8.75
N VAL A 91 -3.93 -2.13 -8.99
CA VAL A 91 -4.48 -0.78 -8.81
C VAL A 91 -5.85 -0.91 -8.16
N LEU A 92 -6.05 -0.20 -7.05
CA LEU A 92 -7.35 -0.13 -6.40
C LEU A 92 -8.24 0.86 -7.11
N GLY A 93 -9.54 0.62 -7.09
CA GLY A 93 -10.52 1.60 -7.56
C GLY A 93 -10.53 2.82 -6.65
N SER A 94 -11.03 3.95 -7.18
CA SER A 94 -11.03 5.20 -6.43
C SER A 94 -11.89 5.12 -5.16
N ALA A 95 -13.00 4.39 -5.19
CA ALA A 95 -13.85 4.24 -4.02
C ALA A 95 -13.11 3.53 -2.89
N SER A 96 -12.32 2.51 -3.22
CA SER A 96 -11.54 1.77 -2.21
C SER A 96 -10.43 2.64 -1.64
N THR A 97 -9.75 3.40 -2.50
CA THR A 97 -8.72 4.33 -2.06
C THR A 97 -9.30 5.39 -1.12
N ASP A 98 -10.49 5.91 -1.46
CA ASP A 98 -11.16 6.91 -0.62
C ASP A 98 -11.52 6.35 0.76
N ARG A 99 -11.92 5.08 0.84
CA ARG A 99 -12.21 4.45 2.13
C ARG A 99 -10.97 4.42 3.02
N ILE A 100 -9.79 4.22 2.43
CA ILE A 100 -8.55 4.21 3.20
C ILE A 100 -8.24 5.62 3.70
N VAL A 101 -8.37 6.62 2.84
CA VAL A 101 -8.07 8.01 3.19
C VAL A 101 -9.04 8.51 4.28
N ASP A 102 -10.30 8.08 4.22
CA ASP A 102 -11.34 8.53 5.15
C ASP A 102 -11.34 7.76 6.47
N ALA A 103 -10.56 6.71 6.56
CA ALA A 103 -10.52 5.89 7.77
C ALA A 103 -9.64 6.50 8.88
#